data_34e67d2405de6aac269f153f8dd9ca8c
#
_entry.id   34e67d2405de6aac269f153f8dd9ca8c
#
_cell.length_a   1.000
_cell.length_b   1.000
_cell.length_c   1.000
_cell.angle_alpha   90.00
_cell.angle_beta   90.00
_cell.angle_gamma   90.00
#
_symmetry.space_group_name_H-M   'P 1'
#
loop_
_entity.id
_entity.type
_entity.pdbx_description
1 polymer ?
#
loop_
_entity_poly.entity_id
_entity_poly.type
_entity_poly.pdbx_seq_one_letter_code
_entity_poly.pdbx_strand_id
1 'polypeptide(L)'
;MSHIILVRHGQASFLGPDYDKLCANGEAQAGLLGEYWSRRGVVFGSVYSGPRVRQRETTRIVAEAYRSAGLAFPDTVVMSEFDEYQAEAVLRECLPQLLLVNAEIRELRRAYEDASESAGSDDRRKPFQRLFEAVIAKWVAGEVIAPGIESWHEFCLRVERGLAQVVRDTPPAASAVVFTSAGAIGAAMRRALHLSAGDALQLTWMSRNASFSGFLASGERFTLSTFNAHPHLDGDGLLTYR
;
A
#
# COMPACT_ATOMS: atom_id res chain seq x y z
N MET A 1 -22.59 -7.74 -9.89
CA MET A 1 -21.22 -7.26 -9.70
C MET A 1 -20.90 -7.35 -8.22
N SER A 2 -19.69 -7.74 -7.87
CA SER A 2 -19.17 -7.72 -6.50
C SER A 2 -18.43 -6.41 -6.25
N HIS A 3 -18.34 -5.99 -5.01
CA HIS A 3 -17.59 -4.80 -4.62
C HIS A 3 -16.30 -5.20 -3.88
N ILE A 4 -15.15 -4.87 -4.43
CA ILE A 4 -13.84 -5.18 -3.85
C ILE A 4 -13.23 -3.88 -3.34
N ILE A 5 -12.89 -3.85 -2.05
CA ILE A 5 -12.31 -2.66 -1.41
C ILE A 5 -10.88 -3.00 -0.98
N LEU A 6 -9.91 -2.24 -1.44
CA LEU A 6 -8.52 -2.33 -1.00
C LEU A 6 -8.24 -1.19 -0.01
N VAL A 7 -7.65 -1.54 1.14
CA VAL A 7 -7.27 -0.60 2.19
C VAL A 7 -5.76 -0.57 2.31
N ARG A 8 -5.17 0.59 2.23
CA ARG A 8 -3.79 0.75 2.65
C ARG A 8 -3.70 0.69 4.18
N HIS A 9 -2.75 -0.05 4.71
CA HIS A 9 -2.49 -0.11 6.15
C HIS A 9 -2.32 1.29 6.78
N GLY A 10 -2.59 1.43 8.06
CA GLY A 10 -2.29 2.62 8.85
C GLY A 10 -0.80 2.98 8.83
N GLN A 11 -0.44 4.18 9.27
CA GLN A 11 0.95 4.63 9.28
C GLN A 11 1.84 3.66 10.08
N ALA A 12 2.91 3.19 9.46
CA ALA A 12 3.91 2.34 10.10
C ALA A 12 5.01 3.21 10.75
N SER A 13 5.74 2.61 11.70
CA SER A 13 6.90 3.22 12.34
C SER A 13 8.02 3.40 11.33
N PHE A 14 8.29 4.64 10.91
CA PHE A 14 9.40 4.95 10.01
C PHE A 14 10.67 5.14 10.83
N LEU A 15 11.75 4.44 10.49
CA LEU A 15 13.06 4.48 11.18
C LEU A 15 13.12 3.83 12.58
N GLY A 16 12.12 3.07 13.00
CA GLY A 16 12.19 2.27 14.23
C GLY A 16 12.79 0.89 13.98
N PRO A 17 13.29 0.20 15.03
CA PRO A 17 13.79 -1.17 14.94
C PRO A 17 12.71 -2.16 14.45
N ASP A 18 11.43 -1.80 14.59
CA ASP A 18 10.25 -2.57 14.18
C ASP A 18 9.47 -1.85 13.08
N TYR A 19 10.10 -1.62 11.93
CA TYR A 19 9.50 -0.91 10.78
C TYR A 19 8.15 -1.47 10.32
N ASP A 20 7.87 -2.74 10.54
CA ASP A 20 6.61 -3.38 10.11
C ASP A 20 5.42 -3.16 11.07
N LYS A 21 5.61 -2.47 12.21
CA LYS A 21 4.52 -2.16 13.16
C LYS A 21 3.84 -0.83 12.83
N LEU A 22 2.56 -0.73 13.18
CA LEU A 22 1.87 0.55 13.20
C LEU A 22 2.47 1.47 14.27
N CYS A 23 2.53 2.78 13.98
CA CYS A 23 2.73 3.78 15.00
C CYS A 23 1.38 4.20 15.61
N ALA A 24 1.39 5.00 16.68
CA ALA A 24 0.16 5.46 17.33
C ALA A 24 -0.82 6.15 16.37
N ASN A 25 -0.32 6.96 15.41
CA ASN A 25 -1.16 7.55 14.37
C ASN A 25 -1.79 6.47 13.48
N GLY A 26 -1.03 5.43 13.11
CA GLY A 26 -1.54 4.34 12.29
C GLY A 26 -2.63 3.52 12.97
N GLU A 27 -2.49 3.30 14.27
CA GLU A 27 -3.53 2.64 15.08
C GLU A 27 -4.79 3.51 15.15
N ALA A 28 -4.65 4.81 15.41
CA ALA A 28 -5.76 5.76 15.41
C ALA A 28 -6.47 5.82 14.04
N GLN A 29 -5.71 5.89 12.94
CA GLN A 29 -6.25 5.85 11.58
C GLN A 29 -7.09 4.59 11.31
N ALA A 30 -6.59 3.42 11.72
CA ALA A 30 -7.30 2.15 11.58
C ALA A 30 -8.58 2.10 12.45
N GLY A 31 -8.52 2.61 13.67
CA GLY A 31 -9.68 2.74 14.57
C GLY A 31 -10.77 3.59 13.95
N LEU A 32 -10.42 4.79 13.47
CA LEU A 32 -11.35 5.72 12.80
C LEU A 32 -11.99 5.10 11.54
N LEU A 33 -11.21 4.32 10.76
CA LEU A 33 -11.77 3.61 9.61
C LEU A 33 -12.83 2.59 10.02
N GLY A 34 -12.55 1.79 11.04
CA GLY A 34 -13.48 0.81 11.58
C GLY A 34 -14.75 1.45 12.12
N GLU A 35 -14.64 2.53 12.89
CA GLU A 35 -15.77 3.31 13.38
C GLU A 35 -16.58 3.96 12.25
N TYR A 36 -15.91 4.51 11.24
CA TYR A 36 -16.56 5.11 10.08
C TYR A 36 -17.45 4.11 9.35
N TRP A 37 -16.95 2.90 9.11
CA TRP A 37 -17.69 1.87 8.42
C TRP A 37 -18.79 1.24 9.28
N SER A 38 -18.51 0.95 10.55
CA SER A 38 -19.50 0.36 11.47
C SER A 38 -20.70 1.29 11.69
N ARG A 39 -20.48 2.58 11.88
CA ARG A 39 -21.56 3.59 12.01
C ARG A 39 -22.41 3.72 10.75
N ARG A 40 -21.88 3.37 9.57
CA ARG A 40 -22.59 3.38 8.29
C ARG A 40 -23.22 2.05 7.92
N GLY A 41 -23.09 1.06 8.78
CA GLY A 41 -23.62 -0.28 8.54
C GLY A 41 -22.97 -0.98 7.34
N VAL A 42 -21.70 -0.66 7.02
CA VAL A 42 -20.99 -1.37 5.95
C VAL A 42 -20.78 -2.81 6.35
N VAL A 43 -21.18 -3.74 5.49
CA VAL A 43 -21.05 -5.18 5.73
C VAL A 43 -20.11 -5.79 4.69
N PHE A 44 -19.17 -6.60 5.16
CA PHE A 44 -18.29 -7.39 4.31
C PHE A 44 -18.67 -8.87 4.37
N GLY A 45 -18.72 -9.52 3.20
CA GLY A 45 -18.91 -10.97 3.09
C GLY A 45 -17.60 -11.74 3.31
N SER A 46 -16.45 -11.10 3.03
CA SER A 46 -15.12 -11.68 3.23
C SER A 46 -14.08 -10.61 3.51
N VAL A 47 -13.06 -10.99 4.30
CA VAL A 47 -11.97 -10.12 4.72
C VAL A 47 -10.64 -10.80 4.42
N TYR A 48 -9.76 -10.07 3.76
CA TYR A 48 -8.42 -10.53 3.42
C TYR A 48 -7.37 -9.55 3.95
N SER A 49 -6.18 -10.07 4.22
CA SER A 49 -5.03 -9.25 4.58
C SER A 49 -3.77 -9.77 3.90
N GLY A 50 -2.86 -8.89 3.53
CA GLY A 50 -1.49 -9.30 3.25
C GLY A 50 -0.78 -9.77 4.54
N PRO A 51 0.44 -10.35 4.41
CA PRO A 51 1.12 -11.02 5.52
C PRO A 51 1.85 -10.07 6.47
N ARG A 52 2.08 -8.80 6.10
CA ARG A 52 2.82 -7.83 6.92
C ARG A 52 2.11 -7.55 8.24
N VAL A 53 2.90 -7.32 9.29
CA VAL A 53 2.35 -7.01 10.63
C VAL A 53 1.44 -5.79 10.55
N ARG A 54 1.86 -4.69 9.90
CA ARG A 54 1.07 -3.47 9.74
C ARG A 54 -0.27 -3.68 9.00
N GLN A 55 -0.32 -4.61 8.05
CA GLN A 55 -1.56 -4.95 7.32
C GLN A 55 -2.52 -5.70 8.23
N ARG A 56 -2.03 -6.72 8.93
CA ARG A 56 -2.81 -7.54 9.87
C ARG A 56 -3.28 -6.73 11.08
N GLU A 57 -2.44 -5.86 11.62
CA GLU A 57 -2.82 -4.99 12.74
C GLU A 57 -3.89 -3.98 12.34
N THR A 58 -3.80 -3.38 11.13
CA THR A 58 -4.87 -2.53 10.60
C THR A 58 -6.19 -3.31 10.54
N THR A 59 -6.15 -4.55 10.02
CA THR A 59 -7.34 -5.42 9.95
C THR A 59 -7.90 -5.71 11.33
N ARG A 60 -7.04 -6.07 12.30
CA ARG A 60 -7.44 -6.40 13.68
C ARG A 60 -8.14 -5.22 14.36
N ILE A 61 -7.59 -4.01 14.22
CA ILE A 61 -8.15 -2.81 14.83
C ILE A 61 -9.52 -2.48 14.21
N VAL A 62 -9.65 -2.58 12.87
CA VAL A 62 -10.95 -2.39 12.21
C VAL A 62 -11.97 -3.44 12.69
N ALA A 63 -11.59 -4.72 12.79
CA ALA A 63 -12.44 -5.79 13.31
C ALA A 63 -12.88 -5.52 14.76
N GLU A 64 -12.01 -4.96 15.59
CA GLU A 64 -12.33 -4.60 16.98
C GLU A 64 -13.36 -3.47 17.05
N ALA A 65 -13.28 -2.46 16.18
CA ALA A 65 -14.28 -1.41 16.09
C ALA A 65 -15.67 -1.95 15.71
N TYR A 66 -15.74 -2.91 14.79
CA TYR A 66 -16.98 -3.61 14.46
C TYR A 66 -17.54 -4.40 15.65
N ARG A 67 -16.68 -5.15 16.34
CA ARG A 67 -17.08 -5.92 17.53
C ARG A 67 -17.60 -5.00 18.63
N SER A 68 -16.93 -3.86 18.85
CA SER A 68 -17.37 -2.86 19.84
C SER A 68 -18.71 -2.23 19.48
N ALA A 69 -19.03 -2.14 18.20
CA ALA A 69 -20.36 -1.70 17.71
C ALA A 69 -21.42 -2.82 17.70
N GLY A 70 -21.11 -4.03 18.15
CA GLY A 70 -22.01 -5.18 18.13
C GLY A 70 -22.27 -5.75 16.72
N LEU A 71 -21.39 -5.46 15.76
CA LEU A 71 -21.50 -5.90 14.36
C LEU A 71 -20.56 -7.07 14.08
N ALA A 72 -21.01 -7.96 13.18
CA ALA A 72 -20.18 -9.04 12.68
C ALA A 72 -19.07 -8.52 11.74
N PHE A 73 -17.89 -9.12 11.87
CA PHE A 73 -16.77 -8.92 10.95
C PHE A 73 -16.20 -10.31 10.62
N PRO A 74 -16.10 -10.69 9.34
CA PRO A 74 -15.63 -12.03 8.95
C PRO A 74 -14.20 -12.31 9.41
N ASP A 75 -13.89 -13.60 9.60
CA ASP A 75 -12.53 -14.04 9.88
C ASP A 75 -11.59 -13.63 8.72
N THR A 76 -10.39 -13.20 9.09
CA THR A 76 -9.42 -12.68 8.12
C THR A 76 -8.63 -13.82 7.48
N VAL A 77 -8.65 -13.89 6.15
CA VAL A 77 -7.79 -14.77 5.37
C VAL A 77 -6.51 -14.02 5.01
N VAL A 78 -5.34 -14.55 5.41
CA VAL A 78 -4.04 -13.97 5.06
C VAL A 78 -3.59 -14.52 3.71
N MET A 79 -3.28 -13.62 2.76
CA MET A 79 -2.87 -13.96 1.41
C MET A 79 -1.52 -13.30 1.08
N SER A 80 -0.52 -14.12 0.72
CA SER A 80 0.82 -13.65 0.33
C SER A 80 0.82 -12.81 -0.94
N GLU A 81 -0.20 -12.96 -1.77
CA GLU A 81 -0.42 -12.19 -2.99
C GLU A 81 -0.54 -10.68 -2.71
N PHE A 82 -0.98 -10.30 -1.52
CA PHE A 82 -1.13 -8.91 -1.09
C PHE A 82 0.03 -8.38 -0.24
N ASP A 83 1.18 -9.08 -0.23
CA ASP A 83 2.40 -8.53 0.34
C ASP A 83 2.90 -7.35 -0.50
N GLU A 84 3.62 -6.43 0.16
CA GLU A 84 4.27 -5.30 -0.51
C GLU A 84 5.52 -5.78 -1.26
N TYR A 85 5.91 -5.09 -2.34
CA TYR A 85 7.21 -5.32 -2.97
C TYR A 85 8.36 -5.02 -2.01
N GLN A 86 9.50 -5.66 -2.23
CA GLN A 86 10.65 -5.60 -1.32
C GLN A 86 11.49 -4.33 -1.56
N ALA A 87 10.90 -3.15 -1.27
CA ALA A 87 11.49 -1.85 -1.59
C ALA A 87 12.92 -1.66 -1.07
N GLU A 88 13.20 -2.11 0.17
CA GLU A 88 14.53 -2.02 0.77
C GLU A 88 15.55 -2.90 0.05
N ALA A 89 15.14 -4.10 -0.34
CA ALA A 89 15.99 -5.01 -1.08
C ALA A 89 16.24 -4.48 -2.50
N VAL A 90 15.21 -3.95 -3.16
CA VAL A 90 15.37 -3.27 -4.47
C VAL A 90 16.36 -2.11 -4.36
N LEU A 91 16.21 -1.24 -3.35
CA LEU A 91 17.13 -0.12 -3.15
C LEU A 91 18.57 -0.61 -2.96
N ARG A 92 18.78 -1.61 -2.10
CA ARG A 92 20.11 -2.17 -1.81
C ARG A 92 20.78 -2.75 -3.05
N GLU A 93 20.03 -3.48 -3.90
CA GLU A 93 20.58 -4.14 -5.08
C GLU A 93 20.73 -3.20 -6.28
N CYS A 94 19.80 -2.25 -6.47
CA CYS A 94 19.79 -1.38 -7.65
C CYS A 94 20.62 -0.11 -7.48
N LEU A 95 20.70 0.47 -6.27
CA LEU A 95 21.42 1.74 -6.06
C LEU A 95 22.89 1.66 -6.47
N PRO A 96 23.69 0.63 -6.11
CA PRO A 96 25.10 0.54 -6.53
C PRO A 96 25.25 0.49 -8.05
N GLN A 97 24.38 -0.21 -8.75
CA GLN A 97 24.40 -0.31 -10.21
C GLN A 97 24.09 1.05 -10.85
N LEU A 98 23.05 1.73 -10.36
CA LEU A 98 22.64 3.05 -10.89
C LEU A 98 23.68 4.14 -10.62
N LEU A 99 24.40 4.10 -9.50
CA LEU A 99 25.49 5.04 -9.21
C LEU A 99 26.62 5.00 -10.25
N LEU A 100 26.84 3.85 -10.90
CA LEU A 100 27.87 3.73 -11.94
C LEU A 100 27.46 4.43 -13.24
N VAL A 101 26.18 4.41 -13.60
CA VAL A 101 25.72 4.78 -14.96
C VAL A 101 24.78 5.99 -15.00
N ASN A 102 24.19 6.41 -13.87
CA ASN A 102 23.16 7.44 -13.84
C ASN A 102 23.61 8.69 -13.07
N ALA A 103 23.72 9.83 -13.77
CA ALA A 103 24.19 11.10 -13.19
C ALA A 103 23.19 11.67 -12.16
N GLU A 104 21.88 11.59 -12.45
CA GLU A 104 20.81 12.06 -11.55
C GLU A 104 20.85 11.31 -10.20
N ILE A 105 20.99 9.99 -10.24
CA ILE A 105 21.08 9.18 -9.02
C ILE A 105 22.33 9.56 -8.20
N ARG A 106 23.46 9.87 -8.86
CA ARG A 106 24.66 10.34 -8.15
C ARG A 106 24.43 11.70 -7.47
N GLU A 107 23.72 12.61 -8.10
CA GLU A 107 23.37 13.92 -7.52
C GLU A 107 22.42 13.77 -6.32
N LEU A 108 21.39 12.96 -6.47
CA LEU A 108 20.45 12.67 -5.38
C LEU A 108 21.13 11.99 -4.19
N ARG A 109 22.09 11.08 -4.46
CA ARG A 109 22.87 10.44 -3.41
C ARG A 109 23.74 11.44 -2.66
N ARG A 110 24.44 12.35 -3.36
CA ARG A 110 25.22 13.43 -2.73
C ARG A 110 24.34 14.33 -1.88
N ALA A 111 23.20 14.77 -2.41
CA ALA A 111 22.26 15.60 -1.65
C ALA A 111 21.77 14.91 -0.36
N TYR A 112 21.60 13.59 -0.38
CA TYR A 112 21.27 12.82 0.81
C TYR A 112 22.44 12.74 1.80
N GLU A 113 23.68 12.56 1.33
CA GLU A 113 24.90 12.51 2.15
C GLU A 113 25.17 13.87 2.81
N ASP A 114 25.12 14.97 2.05
CA ASP A 114 25.28 16.34 2.55
C ASP A 114 24.25 16.68 3.65
N ALA A 115 22.98 16.30 3.44
CA ALA A 115 21.94 16.47 4.45
C ALA A 115 22.18 15.60 5.68
N SER A 116 22.88 14.47 5.55
CA SER A 116 23.20 13.58 6.64
C SER A 116 24.33 14.09 7.53
N GLU A 117 25.23 14.89 6.98
CA GLU A 117 26.39 15.47 7.70
C GLU A 117 26.00 16.78 8.41
N SER A 118 25.05 17.54 7.85
CA SER A 118 24.78 18.92 8.27
C SER A 118 23.58 19.10 9.21
N ALA A 119 22.72 18.11 9.42
CA ALA A 119 21.41 18.37 10.06
C ALA A 119 20.89 17.23 10.95
N GLY A 120 19.91 17.58 11.82
CA GLY A 120 19.14 16.63 12.60
C GLY A 120 18.26 15.71 11.72
N SER A 121 17.69 14.66 12.33
CA SER A 121 17.02 13.54 11.64
C SER A 121 15.90 13.93 10.65
N ASP A 122 15.25 15.07 10.82
CA ASP A 122 14.11 15.49 10.00
C ASP A 122 14.53 16.03 8.61
N ASP A 123 15.68 16.66 8.50
CA ASP A 123 16.17 17.21 7.22
C ASP A 123 16.62 16.14 6.23
N ARG A 124 16.89 14.90 6.71
CA ARG A 124 17.31 13.77 5.85
C ARG A 124 16.14 13.11 5.11
N ARG A 125 14.90 13.25 5.59
CA ARG A 125 13.74 12.54 5.04
C ARG A 125 13.48 12.91 3.59
N LYS A 126 13.47 14.18 3.25
CA LYS A 126 13.19 14.64 1.87
C LYS A 126 14.25 14.20 0.85
N PRO A 127 15.56 14.39 1.10
CA PRO A 127 16.62 13.89 0.21
C PRO A 127 16.58 12.36 0.06
N PHE A 128 16.41 11.62 1.16
CA PHE A 128 16.25 10.17 1.10
C PHE A 128 15.05 9.76 0.24
N GLN A 129 13.90 10.39 0.42
CA GLN A 129 12.72 10.08 -0.34
C GLN A 129 12.91 10.28 -1.85
N ARG A 130 13.54 11.40 -2.25
CA ARG A 130 13.83 11.67 -3.67
C ARG A 130 14.75 10.61 -4.28
N LEU A 131 15.81 10.23 -3.55
CA LEU A 131 16.71 9.16 -3.99
C LEU A 131 15.96 7.83 -4.10
N PHE A 132 15.19 7.47 -3.08
CA PHE A 132 14.38 6.26 -3.05
C PHE A 132 13.39 6.21 -4.23
N GLU A 133 12.62 7.26 -4.45
CA GLU A 133 11.65 7.35 -5.54
C GLU A 133 12.33 7.23 -6.92
N ALA A 134 13.47 7.86 -7.11
CA ALA A 134 14.21 7.77 -8.37
C ALA A 134 14.74 6.35 -8.63
N VAL A 135 15.26 5.66 -7.62
CA VAL A 135 15.74 4.27 -7.77
C VAL A 135 14.57 3.32 -8.05
N ILE A 136 13.47 3.46 -7.30
CA ILE A 136 12.27 2.63 -7.52
C ILE A 136 11.68 2.88 -8.90
N ALA A 137 11.65 4.12 -9.38
CA ALA A 137 11.17 4.43 -10.73
C ALA A 137 12.00 3.72 -11.83
N LYS A 138 13.34 3.67 -11.68
CA LYS A 138 14.23 2.95 -12.59
C LYS A 138 13.99 1.43 -12.58
N TRP A 139 13.78 0.86 -11.40
CA TRP A 139 13.44 -0.55 -11.27
C TRP A 139 12.05 -0.86 -11.88
N VAL A 140 11.04 -0.04 -11.62
CA VAL A 140 9.69 -0.17 -12.20
C VAL A 140 9.71 -0.07 -13.72
N ALA A 141 10.56 0.81 -14.27
CA ALA A 141 10.76 0.95 -15.73
C ALA A 141 11.55 -0.21 -16.35
N GLY A 142 12.14 -1.11 -15.54
CA GLY A 142 12.99 -2.20 -16.03
C GLY A 142 14.38 -1.75 -16.50
N GLU A 143 14.79 -0.53 -16.16
CA GLU A 143 16.11 0.01 -16.51
C GLU A 143 17.25 -0.58 -15.65
N VAL A 144 16.90 -1.18 -14.51
CA VAL A 144 17.81 -1.88 -13.60
C VAL A 144 17.12 -3.11 -13.03
N ILE A 145 17.88 -4.17 -12.80
CA ILE A 145 17.38 -5.44 -12.27
C ILE A 145 17.93 -5.65 -10.86
N ALA A 146 17.08 -6.09 -9.95
CA ALA A 146 17.45 -6.55 -8.61
C ALA A 146 17.52 -8.08 -8.60
N PRO A 147 18.72 -8.69 -8.68
CA PRO A 147 18.86 -10.15 -8.77
C PRO A 147 18.25 -10.84 -7.54
N GLY A 148 17.48 -11.91 -7.79
CA GLY A 148 16.84 -12.69 -6.73
C GLY A 148 15.60 -12.02 -6.09
N ILE A 149 15.17 -10.86 -6.59
CA ILE A 149 13.98 -10.14 -6.13
C ILE A 149 12.99 -10.11 -7.29
N GLU A 150 11.70 -10.28 -6.99
CA GLU A 150 10.66 -10.18 -8.02
C GLU A 150 10.72 -8.82 -8.72
N SER A 151 10.55 -8.79 -10.03
CA SER A 151 10.41 -7.57 -10.81
C SER A 151 9.06 -6.89 -10.52
N TRP A 152 8.93 -5.60 -10.89
CA TRP A 152 7.63 -4.92 -10.82
C TRP A 152 6.53 -5.64 -11.60
N HIS A 153 6.88 -6.22 -12.74
CA HIS A 153 5.93 -7.00 -13.54
C HIS A 153 5.45 -8.26 -12.79
N GLU A 154 6.36 -9.03 -12.22
CA GLU A 154 6.02 -10.22 -11.42
C GLU A 154 5.22 -9.88 -10.18
N PHE A 155 5.57 -8.78 -9.50
CA PHE A 155 4.79 -8.22 -8.41
C PHE A 155 3.34 -7.93 -8.83
N CYS A 156 3.14 -7.21 -9.95
CA CYS A 156 1.81 -6.92 -10.47
C CYS A 156 1.04 -8.20 -10.78
N LEU A 157 1.67 -9.19 -11.44
CA LEU A 157 1.05 -10.48 -11.73
C LEU A 157 0.67 -11.25 -10.45
N ARG A 158 1.48 -11.16 -9.39
CA ARG A 158 1.17 -11.76 -8.09
C ARG A 158 -0.08 -11.14 -7.48
N VAL A 159 -0.15 -9.82 -7.44
CA VAL A 159 -1.33 -9.08 -6.94
C VAL A 159 -2.57 -9.38 -7.79
N GLU A 160 -2.43 -9.42 -9.12
CA GLU A 160 -3.54 -9.74 -10.03
C GLU A 160 -4.10 -11.15 -9.79
N ARG A 161 -3.26 -12.14 -9.48
CA ARG A 161 -3.72 -13.50 -9.08
C ARG A 161 -4.53 -13.47 -7.79
N GLY A 162 -4.05 -12.72 -6.77
CA GLY A 162 -4.79 -12.53 -5.53
C GLY A 162 -6.15 -11.85 -5.74
N LEU A 163 -6.18 -10.78 -6.54
CA LEU A 163 -7.43 -10.10 -6.89
C LEU A 163 -8.40 -11.02 -7.63
N ALA A 164 -7.91 -11.84 -8.57
CA ALA A 164 -8.74 -12.80 -9.30
C ALA A 164 -9.35 -13.85 -8.35
N GLN A 165 -8.61 -14.30 -7.34
CA GLN A 165 -9.14 -15.20 -6.31
C GLN A 165 -10.21 -14.49 -5.47
N VAL A 166 -9.93 -13.31 -4.93
CA VAL A 166 -10.92 -12.52 -4.15
C VAL A 166 -12.21 -12.30 -4.94
N VAL A 167 -12.11 -11.96 -6.22
CA VAL A 167 -13.28 -11.77 -7.10
C VAL A 167 -14.06 -13.06 -7.27
N ARG A 168 -13.40 -14.21 -7.48
CA ARG A 168 -14.08 -15.53 -7.59
C ARG A 168 -14.79 -15.93 -6.30
N ASP A 169 -14.15 -15.66 -5.16
CA ASP A 169 -14.66 -16.06 -3.84
C ASP A 169 -15.75 -15.11 -3.31
N THR A 170 -15.92 -13.93 -3.94
CA THR A 170 -16.92 -12.95 -3.52
C THR A 170 -18.22 -13.12 -4.34
N PRO A 171 -19.34 -13.54 -3.72
CA PRO A 171 -20.61 -13.69 -4.42
C PRO A 171 -21.09 -12.38 -5.08
N PRO A 172 -21.91 -12.46 -6.14
CA PRO A 172 -22.56 -11.29 -6.70
C PRO A 172 -23.32 -10.48 -5.63
N ALA A 173 -23.24 -9.17 -5.72
CA ALA A 173 -23.81 -8.20 -4.78
C ALA A 173 -23.19 -8.19 -3.37
N ALA A 174 -22.18 -9.04 -3.10
CA ALA A 174 -21.41 -8.99 -1.86
C ALA A 174 -20.21 -8.04 -1.97
N SER A 175 -19.68 -7.67 -0.81
CA SER A 175 -18.47 -6.84 -0.69
C SER A 175 -17.36 -7.65 -0.02
N ALA A 176 -16.14 -7.54 -0.57
CA ALA A 176 -14.93 -8.04 0.07
C ALA A 176 -13.98 -6.87 0.38
N VAL A 177 -13.25 -6.98 1.47
CA VAL A 177 -12.20 -6.01 1.83
C VAL A 177 -10.84 -6.70 1.92
N VAL A 178 -9.80 -6.03 1.40
CA VAL A 178 -8.40 -6.48 1.41
C VAL A 178 -7.54 -5.41 2.06
N PHE A 179 -6.95 -5.72 3.19
CA PHE A 179 -5.99 -4.84 3.86
C PHE A 179 -4.59 -5.13 3.32
N THR A 180 -3.98 -4.14 2.70
CA THR A 180 -2.73 -4.29 1.96
C THR A 180 -1.85 -3.04 2.05
N SER A 181 -0.96 -2.85 1.10
CA SER A 181 -0.03 -1.73 1.01
C SER A 181 -0.20 -0.94 -0.29
N ALA A 182 0.47 0.19 -0.38
CA ALA A 182 0.30 1.12 -1.50
C ALA A 182 0.71 0.52 -2.85
N GLY A 183 1.75 -0.32 -2.91
CA GLY A 183 2.17 -0.98 -4.14
C GLY A 183 1.10 -1.92 -4.70
N ALA A 184 0.46 -2.72 -3.84
CA ALA A 184 -0.62 -3.61 -4.27
C ALA A 184 -1.85 -2.83 -4.77
N ILE A 185 -2.16 -1.67 -4.16
CA ILE A 185 -3.20 -0.76 -4.66
C ILE A 185 -2.80 -0.20 -6.03
N GLY A 186 -1.52 0.21 -6.22
CA GLY A 186 -1.00 0.65 -7.52
C GLY A 186 -1.14 -0.44 -8.61
N ALA A 187 -0.85 -1.69 -8.29
CA ALA A 187 -1.03 -2.83 -9.20
C ALA A 187 -2.53 -3.05 -9.55
N ALA A 188 -3.44 -2.91 -8.57
CA ALA A 188 -4.88 -2.97 -8.81
C ALA A 188 -5.36 -1.82 -9.72
N MET A 189 -4.85 -0.61 -9.51
CA MET A 189 -5.12 0.56 -10.35
C MET A 189 -4.61 0.34 -11.78
N ARG A 190 -3.38 -0.20 -11.91
CA ARG A 190 -2.82 -0.56 -13.22
C ARG A 190 -3.74 -1.49 -13.99
N ARG A 191 -4.26 -2.54 -13.36
CA ARG A 191 -5.23 -3.47 -13.96
C ARG A 191 -6.53 -2.77 -14.34
N ALA A 192 -7.12 -1.97 -13.42
CA ALA A 192 -8.44 -1.37 -13.61
C ALA A 192 -8.48 -0.29 -14.69
N LEU A 193 -7.38 0.45 -14.87
CA LEU A 193 -7.29 1.62 -15.75
C LEU A 193 -6.32 1.41 -16.93
N HIS A 194 -5.72 0.21 -17.06
CA HIS A 194 -4.72 -0.10 -18.09
C HIS A 194 -3.53 0.87 -18.10
N LEU A 195 -3.06 1.24 -16.90
CA LEU A 195 -1.98 2.21 -16.74
C LEU A 195 -0.62 1.63 -17.13
N SER A 196 0.28 2.52 -17.55
CA SER A 196 1.70 2.19 -17.60
C SER A 196 2.25 1.86 -16.20
N ALA A 197 3.41 1.22 -16.14
CA ALA A 197 4.10 0.93 -14.87
C ALA A 197 4.42 2.23 -14.10
N GLY A 198 4.88 3.26 -14.80
CA GLY A 198 5.18 4.57 -14.23
C GLY A 198 3.95 5.28 -13.66
N ASP A 199 2.84 5.30 -14.38
CA ASP A 199 1.59 5.93 -13.90
C ASP A 199 1.05 5.20 -12.66
N ALA A 200 1.09 3.87 -12.65
CA ALA A 200 0.69 3.08 -11.49
C ALA A 200 1.57 3.37 -10.26
N LEU A 201 2.88 3.54 -10.46
CA LEU A 201 3.81 3.92 -9.39
C LEU A 201 3.49 5.31 -8.83
N GLN A 202 3.14 6.30 -9.67
CA GLN A 202 2.72 7.63 -9.22
C GLN A 202 1.50 7.55 -8.29
N LEU A 203 0.50 6.72 -8.63
CA LEU A 203 -0.67 6.52 -7.78
C LEU A 203 -0.33 5.84 -6.45
N THR A 204 0.67 4.95 -6.45
CA THR A 204 1.19 4.34 -5.22
C THR A 204 1.66 5.41 -4.23
N TRP A 205 2.40 6.40 -4.69
CA TRP A 205 2.92 7.48 -3.85
C TRP A 205 1.84 8.45 -3.34
N MET A 206 0.75 8.59 -4.09
CA MET A 206 -0.39 9.42 -3.71
C MET A 206 -1.33 8.76 -2.69
N SER A 207 -1.24 7.45 -2.51
CA SER A 207 -2.11 6.72 -1.58
C SER A 207 -1.82 7.12 -0.13
N ARG A 208 -2.86 7.47 0.63
CA ARG A 208 -2.77 7.84 2.05
C ARG A 208 -2.88 6.63 2.96
N ASN A 209 -2.26 6.71 4.14
CA ASN A 209 -2.41 5.66 5.14
C ASN A 209 -3.88 5.53 5.57
N ALA A 210 -4.33 4.30 5.78
CA ALA A 210 -5.71 3.92 6.06
C ALA A 210 -6.76 4.38 5.03
N SER A 211 -6.36 4.92 3.87
CA SER A 211 -7.30 5.18 2.78
C SER A 211 -7.80 3.88 2.16
N PHE A 212 -8.95 3.96 1.51
CA PHE A 212 -9.52 2.84 0.78
C PHE A 212 -9.81 3.18 -0.69
N SER A 213 -9.68 2.16 -1.54
CA SER A 213 -10.01 2.25 -2.97
C SER A 213 -11.01 1.14 -3.32
N GLY A 214 -12.09 1.48 -4.00
CA GLY A 214 -13.19 0.57 -4.34
C GLY A 214 -13.17 0.20 -5.82
N PHE A 215 -13.51 -1.06 -6.10
CA PHE A 215 -13.62 -1.60 -7.46
C PHE A 215 -14.91 -2.41 -7.61
N LEU A 216 -15.52 -2.33 -8.78
CA LEU A 216 -16.63 -3.17 -9.17
C LEU A 216 -16.11 -4.31 -10.06
N ALA A 217 -16.41 -5.55 -9.68
CA ALA A 217 -15.94 -6.74 -10.38
C ALA A 217 -17.11 -7.60 -10.89
N SER A 218 -16.96 -8.17 -12.10
CA SER A 218 -17.90 -9.13 -12.68
C SER A 218 -17.21 -9.92 -13.80
N GLY A 219 -16.93 -11.19 -13.57
CA GLY A 219 -16.09 -11.99 -14.47
C GLY A 219 -14.69 -11.37 -14.60
N GLU A 220 -14.26 -11.10 -15.82
CA GLU A 220 -12.97 -10.45 -16.09
C GLU A 220 -13.00 -8.93 -15.89
N ARG A 221 -14.19 -8.34 -15.78
CA ARG A 221 -14.35 -6.89 -15.63
C ARG A 221 -13.95 -6.47 -14.22
N PHE A 222 -12.99 -5.54 -14.13
CA PHE A 222 -12.51 -4.95 -12.89
C PHE A 222 -12.40 -3.44 -13.09
N THR A 223 -13.34 -2.68 -12.53
CA THR A 223 -13.53 -1.25 -12.82
C THR A 223 -13.37 -0.45 -11.54
N LEU A 224 -12.54 0.61 -11.57
CA LEU A 224 -12.39 1.54 -10.47
C LEU A 224 -13.72 2.27 -10.21
N SER A 225 -14.13 2.33 -8.95
CA SER A 225 -15.26 3.16 -8.49
C SER A 225 -14.83 4.30 -7.58
N THR A 226 -13.77 4.10 -6.80
CA THR A 226 -13.27 5.09 -5.83
C THR A 226 -11.77 4.91 -5.66
N PHE A 227 -11.01 6.01 -5.62
CA PHE A 227 -9.58 5.97 -5.34
C PHE A 227 -9.23 6.81 -4.12
N ASN A 228 -8.42 6.24 -3.22
CA ASN A 228 -7.76 6.94 -2.12
C ASN A 228 -8.72 7.71 -1.20
N ALA A 229 -9.93 7.17 -0.97
CA ALA A 229 -10.91 7.80 -0.09
C ALA A 229 -10.49 7.70 1.39
N HIS A 230 -10.63 8.80 2.12
CA HIS A 230 -10.24 8.90 3.52
C HIS A 230 -11.16 9.81 4.35
N PRO A 231 -12.50 9.73 4.17
CA PRO A 231 -13.45 10.63 4.84
C PRO A 231 -13.49 10.43 6.36
N HIS A 232 -12.94 9.35 6.88
CA HIS A 232 -12.79 9.07 8.30
C HIS A 232 -11.61 9.82 8.95
N LEU A 233 -10.73 10.42 8.15
CA LEU A 233 -9.55 11.18 8.61
C LEU A 233 -9.72 12.69 8.45
N ASP A 234 -10.88 13.15 7.94
CA ASP A 234 -11.14 14.58 7.75
C ASP A 234 -11.26 15.28 9.11
N GLY A 235 -10.38 16.26 9.36
CA GLY A 235 -10.39 17.09 10.57
C GLY A 235 -9.42 16.69 11.68
N ASP A 236 -8.83 15.52 11.66
CA ASP A 236 -8.04 14.99 12.80
C ASP A 236 -6.52 15.21 12.69
N GLY A 237 -6.04 15.87 11.65
CA GLY A 237 -4.59 16.05 11.42
C GLY A 237 -3.83 14.74 11.17
N LEU A 238 -4.53 13.63 10.98
CA LEU A 238 -3.98 12.29 10.81
C LEU A 238 -3.71 11.92 9.34
N LEU A 239 -3.81 12.86 8.42
CA LEU A 239 -3.54 12.61 7.00
C LEU A 239 -2.03 12.42 6.77
N THR A 240 -1.62 11.19 6.48
CA THR A 240 -0.22 10.85 6.22
C THR A 240 -0.08 10.03 4.94
N TYR A 241 1.08 10.15 4.29
CA TYR A 241 1.43 9.37 3.09
C TYR A 241 2.42 8.25 3.42
N ARG A 242 3.21 8.42 4.49
CA ARG A 242 4.21 7.47 4.99
C ARG A 242 4.37 7.60 6.49
#